data_3eabe86eea5b94a081a5088f7705fc51
#
_entry.id   3eabe86eea5b94a081a5088f7705fc51
#
_cell.length_a   1.000
_cell.length_b   1.000
_cell.length_c   1.000
_cell.angle_alpha   90.00
_cell.angle_beta   90.00
_cell.angle_gamma   90.00
#
_symmetry.space_group_name_H-M   'P 1'
#
loop_
_entity.id
_entity.type
_entity.pdbx_description
1 polymer ?
#
loop_
_entity_poly.entity_id
_entity_poly.type
_entity_poly.pdbx_seq_one_letter_code
_entity_poly.pdbx_strand_id
1 'polypeptide(L)'
;MVMGEIAIRVEDVYKAFGGQNVLSGINLAMDRGQITVIIGKSGGGKTVLMKHLIGLLKPDRGEIWVDGTEITHLKEADLDEVRKRFGMLFQEAALFDSMTVGDNVAFPLREHTRMSGREIERVVDEKLGQVGLAGFGEKMPSELSGGMKKRVGLARALALDPEIVLFDEPTSALDPVISLTIEDLIKETQTRLKKTYVVISHDIMGMFRIADKVAMLYEGRIVAFGTPQEVRGSDLPAVTEFLKATKIPGFAGGTS
;
A
#
# COMPACT_ATOMS: atom_id res chain seq x y z
N MET A 1 5.19 24.25 -11.15
CA MET A 1 4.72 22.94 -10.69
C MET A 1 3.35 23.13 -10.08
N VAL A 2 2.32 22.56 -10.67
CA VAL A 2 1.01 22.49 -10.01
C VAL A 2 1.22 21.51 -8.84
N MET A 3 1.14 22.01 -7.59
CA MET A 3 1.14 21.11 -6.42
C MET A 3 -0.09 20.21 -6.56
N GLY A 4 0.14 18.90 -6.64
CA GLY A 4 -0.94 17.92 -6.69
C GLY A 4 -1.80 18.03 -5.43
N GLU A 5 -3.08 17.67 -5.54
CA GLU A 5 -3.96 17.58 -4.39
C GLU A 5 -3.46 16.45 -3.46
N ILE A 6 -3.25 16.76 -2.18
CA ILE A 6 -2.73 15.80 -1.20
C ILE A 6 -3.87 14.87 -0.76
N ALA A 7 -3.69 13.56 -0.95
CA ALA A 7 -4.61 12.55 -0.49
C ALA A 7 -4.37 12.15 0.98
N ILE A 8 -3.10 12.02 1.38
CA ILE A 8 -2.73 11.69 2.76
C ILE A 8 -1.63 12.64 3.21
N ARG A 9 -1.79 13.21 4.41
CA ARG A 9 -0.78 14.05 5.06
C ARG A 9 -0.55 13.57 6.48
N VAL A 10 0.71 13.37 6.82
CA VAL A 10 1.20 12.97 8.14
C VAL A 10 2.06 14.10 8.67
N GLU A 11 1.75 14.61 9.85
CA GLU A 11 2.42 15.76 10.46
C GLU A 11 2.93 15.42 11.86
N ASP A 12 4.24 15.46 12.02
CA ASP A 12 4.98 15.31 13.29
C ASP A 12 4.52 14.08 14.11
N VAL A 13 4.32 12.94 13.42
CA VAL A 13 3.77 11.72 14.04
C VAL A 13 4.86 10.96 14.79
N TYR A 14 4.57 10.69 16.08
CA TYR A 14 5.37 9.85 16.97
C TYR A 14 4.60 8.64 17.44
N LYS A 15 5.31 7.52 17.61
CA LYS A 15 4.77 6.30 18.22
C LYS A 15 5.84 5.51 18.93
N ALA A 16 5.57 5.15 20.19
CA ALA A 16 6.40 4.25 20.98
C ALA A 16 5.60 3.03 21.46
N PHE A 17 6.28 1.91 21.67
CA PHE A 17 5.75 0.72 22.31
C PHE A 17 6.74 0.26 23.37
N GLY A 18 6.27 0.08 24.61
CA GLY A 18 7.13 -0.37 25.72
C GLY A 18 8.36 0.53 25.97
N GLY A 19 8.23 1.83 25.70
CA GLY A 19 9.33 2.79 25.85
C GLY A 19 10.29 2.87 24.65
N GLN A 20 10.12 2.01 23.64
CA GLN A 20 10.91 2.06 22.40
C GLN A 20 10.21 2.91 21.34
N ASN A 21 10.87 3.96 20.85
CA ASN A 21 10.38 4.78 19.76
C ASN A 21 10.42 3.99 18.45
N VAL A 22 9.27 3.92 17.76
CA VAL A 22 9.12 3.28 16.44
C VAL A 22 8.93 4.33 15.35
N LEU A 23 8.17 5.38 15.63
CA LEU A 23 8.06 6.56 14.77
C LEU A 23 8.49 7.79 15.55
N SER A 24 9.26 8.67 14.93
CA SER A 24 9.97 9.78 15.60
C SER A 24 9.87 11.07 14.77
N GLY A 25 8.67 11.65 14.70
CA GLY A 25 8.41 12.89 13.95
C GLY A 25 8.30 12.65 12.46
N ILE A 26 7.39 11.75 12.06
CA ILE A 26 7.10 11.49 10.64
C ILE A 26 6.37 12.69 10.05
N ASN A 27 6.94 13.22 8.97
CA ASN A 27 6.30 14.20 8.09
C ASN A 27 6.30 13.64 6.68
N LEU A 28 5.11 13.46 6.08
CA LEU A 28 4.96 12.88 4.76
C LEU A 28 3.65 13.35 4.12
N ALA A 29 3.73 13.82 2.87
CA ALA A 29 2.57 14.15 2.06
C ALA A 29 2.54 13.27 0.82
N MET A 30 1.40 12.63 0.56
CA MET A 30 1.20 11.71 -0.56
C MET A 30 0.18 12.31 -1.51
N ASP A 31 0.58 12.53 -2.76
CA ASP A 31 -0.25 13.17 -3.77
C ASP A 31 -1.35 12.23 -4.26
N ARG A 32 -2.51 12.79 -4.54
CA ARG A 32 -3.65 12.08 -5.12
C ARG A 32 -3.28 11.52 -6.51
N GLY A 33 -3.73 10.29 -6.77
CA GLY A 33 -3.55 9.64 -8.06
C GLY A 33 -2.12 9.23 -8.38
N GLN A 34 -1.23 9.18 -7.38
CA GLN A 34 0.15 8.73 -7.52
C GLN A 34 0.40 7.42 -6.75
N ILE A 35 1.47 6.72 -7.11
CA ILE A 35 2.03 5.61 -6.35
C ILE A 35 3.14 6.15 -5.47
N THR A 36 2.90 6.19 -4.16
CA THR A 36 3.95 6.46 -3.16
C THR A 36 4.44 5.15 -2.58
N VAL A 37 5.73 4.86 -2.72
CA VAL A 37 6.35 3.67 -2.13
C VAL A 37 7.11 4.06 -0.86
N ILE A 38 6.86 3.33 0.22
CA ILE A 38 7.57 3.49 1.50
C ILE A 38 8.56 2.32 1.64
N ILE A 39 9.85 2.62 1.54
CA ILE A 39 10.94 1.65 1.70
C ILE A 39 11.62 1.80 3.06
N GLY A 40 12.37 0.77 3.48
CA GLY A 40 13.14 0.78 4.71
C GLY A 40 13.41 -0.63 5.23
N LYS A 41 14.28 -0.74 6.23
CA LYS A 41 14.64 -2.03 6.84
C LYS A 41 13.42 -2.76 7.41
N SER A 42 13.47 -4.09 7.45
CA SER A 42 12.47 -4.90 8.18
C SER A 42 12.43 -4.48 9.65
N GLY A 43 11.24 -4.39 10.24
CA GLY A 43 11.07 -3.90 11.61
C GLY A 43 11.23 -2.37 11.78
N GLY A 44 11.51 -1.62 10.71
CA GLY A 44 11.75 -0.15 10.76
C GLY A 44 10.50 0.72 10.93
N GLY A 45 9.31 0.15 11.22
CA GLY A 45 8.10 0.93 11.50
C GLY A 45 7.15 1.12 10.31
N LYS A 46 7.44 0.58 9.11
CA LYS A 46 6.61 0.75 7.90
C LYS A 46 5.16 0.30 8.10
N THR A 47 4.95 -0.93 8.60
CA THR A 47 3.61 -1.45 8.90
C THR A 47 2.93 -0.68 10.04
N VAL A 48 3.72 -0.17 11.00
CA VAL A 48 3.19 0.70 12.06
C VAL A 48 2.69 2.01 11.46
N LEU A 49 3.48 2.65 10.59
CA LEU A 49 3.05 3.86 9.86
C LEU A 49 1.76 3.59 9.07
N MET A 50 1.71 2.50 8.30
CA MET A 50 0.52 2.14 7.53
C MET A 50 -0.73 1.98 8.39
N LYS A 51 -0.61 1.33 9.57
CA LYS A 51 -1.73 1.19 10.51
C LYS A 51 -2.24 2.54 11.03
N HIS A 52 -1.36 3.54 11.12
CA HIS A 52 -1.76 4.90 11.47
C HIS A 52 -2.54 5.57 10.34
N LEU A 53 -2.16 5.36 9.05
CA LEU A 53 -2.83 5.96 7.90
C LEU A 53 -4.32 5.58 7.80
N ILE A 54 -4.70 4.40 8.29
CA ILE A 54 -6.10 3.90 8.30
C ILE A 54 -6.75 3.97 9.68
N GLY A 55 -6.12 4.66 10.63
CA GLY A 55 -6.65 4.82 11.98
C GLY A 55 -6.75 3.53 12.81
N LEU A 56 -6.04 2.45 12.45
CA LEU A 56 -5.93 1.23 13.28
C LEU A 56 -5.01 1.42 14.48
N LEU A 57 -4.12 2.39 14.43
CA LEU A 57 -3.29 2.85 15.55
C LEU A 57 -3.40 4.36 15.68
N LYS A 58 -3.50 4.83 16.91
CA LYS A 58 -3.42 6.26 17.22
C LYS A 58 -1.97 6.64 17.53
N PRO A 59 -1.44 7.72 16.98
CA PRO A 59 -0.12 8.22 17.34
C PRO A 59 -0.12 8.72 18.78
N ASP A 60 1.06 8.79 19.39
CA ASP A 60 1.24 9.37 20.72
C ASP A 60 1.30 10.90 20.63
N ARG A 61 1.69 11.42 19.46
CA ARG A 61 1.71 12.83 19.09
C ARG A 61 1.66 12.99 17.58
N GLY A 62 1.20 14.14 17.09
CA GLY A 62 1.09 14.50 15.69
C GLY A 62 -0.28 14.20 15.12
N GLU A 63 -0.45 14.50 13.84
CA GLU A 63 -1.75 14.45 13.16
C GLU A 63 -1.66 13.71 11.84
N ILE A 64 -2.77 13.11 11.45
CA ILE A 64 -2.93 12.41 10.17
C ILE A 64 -4.20 12.90 9.51
N TRP A 65 -4.07 13.27 8.25
CA TRP A 65 -5.13 13.82 7.44
C TRP A 65 -5.34 12.92 6.22
N VAL A 66 -6.58 12.59 5.93
CA VAL A 66 -7.00 11.80 4.76
C VAL A 66 -8.06 12.60 4.01
N ASP A 67 -7.79 12.96 2.77
CA ASP A 67 -8.68 13.78 1.93
C ASP A 67 -9.21 15.03 2.66
N GLY A 68 -8.31 15.73 3.36
CA GLY A 68 -8.64 16.94 4.12
C GLY A 68 -9.36 16.69 5.45
N THR A 69 -9.63 15.44 5.82
CA THR A 69 -10.22 15.07 7.11
C THR A 69 -9.11 14.67 8.09
N GLU A 70 -9.03 15.34 9.24
CA GLU A 70 -8.15 14.94 10.34
C GLU A 70 -8.72 13.68 11.01
N ILE A 71 -7.92 12.58 11.07
CA ILE A 71 -8.41 11.27 11.52
C ILE A 71 -7.90 10.84 12.89
N THR A 72 -6.89 11.52 13.44
CA THR A 72 -6.20 11.12 14.67
C THR A 72 -7.13 11.12 15.89
N HIS A 73 -8.03 12.11 15.93
CA HIS A 73 -8.93 12.34 17.05
C HIS A 73 -10.36 11.84 16.81
N LEU A 74 -10.64 11.25 15.65
CA LEU A 74 -11.96 10.71 15.33
C LEU A 74 -12.36 9.59 16.29
N LYS A 75 -13.67 9.47 16.51
CA LYS A 75 -14.28 8.32 17.18
C LYS A 75 -14.32 7.13 16.21
N GLU A 76 -14.44 5.93 16.75
CA GLU A 76 -14.43 4.69 15.95
C GLU A 76 -15.49 4.69 14.85
N ALA A 77 -16.70 5.14 15.14
CA ALA A 77 -17.78 5.21 14.14
C ALA A 77 -17.45 6.14 12.95
N ASP A 78 -16.77 7.27 13.22
CA ASP A 78 -16.35 8.20 12.17
C ASP A 78 -15.14 7.66 11.39
N LEU A 79 -14.24 6.91 12.08
CA LEU A 79 -13.12 6.20 11.44
C LEU A 79 -13.60 5.11 10.49
N ASP A 80 -14.70 4.43 10.78
CA ASP A 80 -15.26 3.41 9.89
C ASP A 80 -15.69 4.01 8.55
N GLU A 81 -16.22 5.24 8.53
CA GLU A 81 -16.53 5.93 7.27
C GLU A 81 -15.27 6.31 6.49
N VAL A 82 -14.21 6.70 7.19
CA VAL A 82 -12.92 6.97 6.54
C VAL A 82 -12.32 5.68 5.99
N ARG A 83 -12.39 4.57 6.73
CA ARG A 83 -11.86 3.25 6.31
C ARG A 83 -12.50 2.73 5.03
N LYS A 84 -13.74 3.06 4.74
CA LYS A 84 -14.41 2.71 3.46
C LYS A 84 -13.75 3.33 2.24
N ARG A 85 -12.99 4.43 2.41
CA ARG A 85 -12.22 5.07 1.33
C ARG A 85 -10.93 4.32 1.03
N PHE A 86 -10.55 3.34 1.87
CA PHE A 86 -9.35 2.55 1.73
C PHE A 86 -9.65 1.14 1.24
N GLY A 87 -8.87 0.68 0.27
CA GLY A 87 -8.67 -0.74 -0.01
C GLY A 87 -7.35 -1.20 0.58
N MET A 88 -7.25 -2.46 0.99
CA MET A 88 -5.99 -2.98 1.55
C MET A 88 -5.66 -4.37 1.01
N LEU A 89 -4.46 -4.51 0.44
CA LEU A 89 -3.83 -5.78 0.13
C LEU A 89 -2.79 -6.10 1.21
N PHE A 90 -3.06 -7.15 1.97
CA PHE A 90 -2.16 -7.65 3.02
C PHE A 90 -1.05 -8.53 2.46
N GLN A 91 0.02 -8.67 3.25
CA GLN A 91 1.20 -9.46 2.89
C GLN A 91 0.88 -10.90 2.46
N GLU A 92 -0.03 -11.60 3.11
CA GLU A 92 -0.47 -12.97 2.77
C GLU A 92 -1.78 -12.98 1.98
N ALA A 93 -2.17 -11.84 1.34
CA ALA A 93 -3.48 -11.61 0.73
C ALA A 93 -4.66 -11.72 1.70
N ALA A 94 -4.52 -12.40 2.83
CA ALA A 94 -5.52 -12.59 3.89
C ALA A 94 -6.92 -12.99 3.35
N LEU A 95 -6.95 -13.96 2.43
CA LEU A 95 -8.19 -14.52 1.93
C LEU A 95 -8.84 -15.41 2.99
N PHE A 96 -10.16 -15.41 3.02
CA PHE A 96 -10.91 -16.37 3.82
C PHE A 96 -10.89 -17.71 3.12
N ASP A 97 -10.19 -18.70 3.68
CA ASP A 97 -10.03 -20.04 3.09
C ASP A 97 -11.34 -20.83 2.99
N SER A 98 -12.34 -20.46 3.79
CA SER A 98 -13.69 -21.04 3.78
C SER A 98 -14.64 -20.43 2.75
N MET A 99 -14.21 -19.42 2.03
CA MET A 99 -15.00 -18.70 1.01
C MET A 99 -14.41 -18.91 -0.37
N THR A 100 -15.25 -18.91 -1.40
CA THR A 100 -14.79 -18.90 -2.79
C THR A 100 -14.03 -17.61 -3.10
N VAL A 101 -13.37 -17.57 -4.26
CA VAL A 101 -12.72 -16.35 -4.79
C VAL A 101 -13.74 -15.23 -4.96
N GLY A 102 -14.90 -15.54 -5.52
CA GLY A 102 -16.00 -14.58 -5.69
C GLY A 102 -16.51 -14.05 -4.35
N ASP A 103 -16.72 -14.94 -3.37
CA ASP A 103 -17.18 -14.54 -2.04
C ASP A 103 -16.15 -13.68 -1.31
N ASN A 104 -14.85 -13.96 -1.46
CA ASN A 104 -13.80 -13.09 -0.91
C ASN A 104 -13.89 -11.67 -1.48
N VAL A 105 -14.11 -11.50 -2.79
CA VAL A 105 -14.27 -10.19 -3.43
C VAL A 105 -15.60 -9.56 -3.06
N ALA A 106 -16.68 -10.34 -2.94
CA ALA A 106 -18.01 -9.89 -2.55
C ALA A 106 -18.09 -9.44 -1.08
N PHE A 107 -17.22 -9.96 -0.21
CA PHE A 107 -17.30 -9.74 1.24
C PHE A 107 -17.45 -8.27 1.64
N PRO A 108 -16.57 -7.34 1.23
CA PRO A 108 -16.72 -5.94 1.60
C PRO A 108 -18.00 -5.29 1.03
N LEU A 109 -18.50 -5.75 -0.11
CA LEU A 109 -19.75 -5.24 -0.69
C LEU A 109 -20.95 -5.64 0.15
N ARG A 110 -20.99 -6.90 0.63
CA ARG A 110 -22.06 -7.40 1.50
C ARG A 110 -22.10 -6.69 2.85
N GLU A 111 -20.91 -6.41 3.42
CA GLU A 111 -20.81 -5.76 4.73
C GLU A 111 -21.10 -4.25 4.70
N HIS A 112 -20.75 -3.56 3.60
CA HIS A 112 -20.72 -2.09 3.59
C HIS A 112 -21.71 -1.45 2.61
N THR A 113 -22.48 -2.26 1.83
CA THR A 113 -23.43 -1.72 0.86
C THR A 113 -24.81 -2.37 1.01
N ARG A 114 -25.79 -1.80 0.31
CA ARG A 114 -27.16 -2.37 0.19
C ARG A 114 -27.40 -2.93 -1.21
N MET A 115 -26.33 -3.32 -1.93
CA MET A 115 -26.43 -3.88 -3.26
C MET A 115 -27.18 -5.21 -3.25
N SER A 116 -27.99 -5.45 -4.28
CA SER A 116 -28.60 -6.77 -4.52
C SER A 116 -27.55 -7.81 -4.90
N GLY A 117 -27.85 -9.09 -4.74
CA GLY A 117 -26.94 -10.18 -5.13
C GLY A 117 -26.44 -10.07 -6.57
N ARG A 118 -27.34 -9.71 -7.51
CA ARG A 118 -26.97 -9.52 -8.94
C ARG A 118 -26.01 -8.35 -9.18
N GLU A 119 -26.17 -7.26 -8.41
CA GLU A 119 -25.24 -6.12 -8.49
C GLU A 119 -23.87 -6.51 -7.95
N ILE A 120 -23.84 -7.24 -6.82
CA ILE A 120 -22.59 -7.76 -6.25
C ILE A 120 -21.88 -8.69 -7.23
N GLU A 121 -22.57 -9.67 -7.82
CA GLU A 121 -22.01 -10.58 -8.82
C GLU A 121 -21.37 -9.82 -9.99
N ARG A 122 -22.06 -8.81 -10.53
CA ARG A 122 -21.51 -7.98 -11.61
C ARG A 122 -20.23 -7.25 -11.18
N VAL A 123 -20.19 -6.67 -9.96
CA VAL A 123 -18.97 -6.00 -9.45
C VAL A 123 -17.85 -7.01 -9.25
N VAL A 124 -18.15 -8.19 -8.71
CA VAL A 124 -17.17 -9.28 -8.53
C VAL A 124 -16.53 -9.67 -9.85
N ASP A 125 -17.36 -9.94 -10.88
CA ASP A 125 -16.87 -10.31 -12.22
C ASP A 125 -16.00 -9.21 -12.82
N GLU A 126 -16.42 -7.94 -12.68
CA GLU A 126 -15.65 -6.78 -13.11
C GLU A 126 -14.28 -6.73 -12.42
N LYS A 127 -14.24 -6.83 -11.07
CA LYS A 127 -12.99 -6.72 -10.31
C LYS A 127 -12.07 -7.90 -10.56
N LEU A 128 -12.60 -9.11 -10.68
CA LEU A 128 -11.82 -10.30 -11.09
C LEU A 128 -11.26 -10.14 -12.51
N GLY A 129 -12.05 -9.60 -13.44
CA GLY A 129 -11.58 -9.26 -14.78
C GLY A 129 -10.44 -8.23 -14.75
N GLN A 130 -10.53 -7.21 -13.90
CA GLN A 130 -9.51 -6.16 -13.76
C GLN A 130 -8.13 -6.69 -13.32
N VAL A 131 -8.10 -7.82 -12.61
CA VAL A 131 -6.85 -8.46 -12.13
C VAL A 131 -6.47 -9.71 -12.96
N GLY A 132 -7.14 -9.94 -14.10
CA GLY A 132 -6.84 -11.06 -14.99
C GLY A 132 -7.31 -12.42 -14.46
N LEU A 133 -8.37 -12.46 -13.66
CA LEU A 133 -8.97 -13.68 -13.09
C LEU A 133 -10.46 -13.83 -13.46
N ALA A 134 -10.86 -13.39 -14.65
CA ALA A 134 -12.22 -13.61 -15.14
C ALA A 134 -12.56 -15.11 -15.13
N GLY A 135 -13.75 -15.47 -14.64
CA GLY A 135 -14.23 -16.85 -14.55
C GLY A 135 -13.68 -17.68 -13.37
N PHE A 136 -12.89 -17.09 -12.47
CA PHE A 136 -12.34 -17.78 -11.30
C PHE A 136 -13.24 -17.68 -10.04
N GLY A 137 -14.41 -17.08 -10.13
CA GLY A 137 -15.27 -16.79 -8.99
C GLY A 137 -15.60 -18.00 -8.11
N GLU A 138 -15.84 -19.16 -8.71
CA GLU A 138 -16.22 -20.41 -8.03
C GLU A 138 -15.03 -21.19 -7.42
N LYS A 139 -13.79 -20.77 -7.71
CA LYS A 139 -12.60 -21.42 -7.18
C LYS A 139 -12.43 -21.14 -5.69
N MET A 140 -11.78 -22.10 -4.99
CA MET A 140 -11.35 -21.91 -3.61
C MET A 140 -9.93 -21.34 -3.55
N PRO A 141 -9.56 -20.58 -2.50
CA PRO A 141 -8.19 -20.08 -2.32
C PRO A 141 -7.12 -21.18 -2.36
N SER A 142 -7.43 -22.41 -1.92
CA SER A 142 -6.53 -23.56 -1.97
C SER A 142 -6.16 -24.02 -3.38
N GLU A 143 -6.96 -23.66 -4.39
CA GLU A 143 -6.72 -24.00 -5.80
C GLU A 143 -5.84 -22.94 -6.51
N LEU A 144 -5.46 -21.85 -5.83
CA LEU A 144 -4.75 -20.72 -6.42
C LEU A 144 -3.25 -20.75 -6.11
N SER A 145 -2.43 -20.32 -7.07
CA SER A 145 -1.02 -19.98 -6.80
C SER A 145 -0.89 -18.74 -5.91
N GLY A 146 0.29 -18.53 -5.33
CA GLY A 146 0.56 -17.34 -4.51
C GLY A 146 0.27 -16.02 -5.23
N GLY A 147 0.70 -15.89 -6.47
CA GLY A 147 0.42 -14.72 -7.31
C GLY A 147 -1.08 -14.53 -7.60
N MET A 148 -1.82 -15.62 -7.84
CA MET A 148 -3.28 -15.55 -8.01
C MET A 148 -3.97 -15.11 -6.72
N LYS A 149 -3.54 -15.58 -5.55
CA LYS A 149 -4.07 -15.13 -4.24
C LYS A 149 -3.87 -13.61 -4.05
N LYS A 150 -2.70 -13.07 -4.42
CA LYS A 150 -2.44 -11.62 -4.40
C LYS A 150 -3.38 -10.85 -5.33
N ARG A 151 -3.63 -11.37 -6.54
CA ARG A 151 -4.59 -10.78 -7.50
C ARG A 151 -6.02 -10.77 -6.95
N VAL A 152 -6.48 -11.84 -6.32
CA VAL A 152 -7.80 -11.89 -5.64
C VAL A 152 -7.84 -10.88 -4.49
N GLY A 153 -6.77 -10.81 -3.67
CA GLY A 153 -6.66 -9.81 -2.60
C GLY A 153 -6.75 -8.38 -3.12
N LEU A 154 -6.15 -8.08 -4.28
CA LEU A 154 -6.28 -6.79 -4.96
C LEU A 154 -7.71 -6.56 -5.47
N ALA A 155 -8.35 -7.54 -6.08
CA ALA A 155 -9.75 -7.44 -6.53
C ALA A 155 -10.67 -7.12 -5.35
N ARG A 156 -10.49 -7.79 -4.20
CA ARG A 156 -11.21 -7.51 -2.96
C ARG A 156 -10.94 -6.10 -2.45
N ALA A 157 -9.67 -5.66 -2.45
CA ALA A 157 -9.30 -4.32 -2.04
C ALA A 157 -9.96 -3.23 -2.91
N LEU A 158 -10.20 -3.52 -4.19
CA LEU A 158 -10.84 -2.62 -5.15
C LEU A 158 -12.37 -2.72 -5.18
N ALA A 159 -12.99 -3.65 -4.45
CA ALA A 159 -14.43 -3.95 -4.57
C ALA A 159 -15.33 -2.77 -4.23
N LEU A 160 -15.02 -2.01 -3.17
CA LEU A 160 -15.77 -0.81 -2.77
C LEU A 160 -15.42 0.45 -3.58
N ASP A 161 -14.64 0.32 -4.64
CA ASP A 161 -14.13 1.44 -5.45
C ASP A 161 -13.40 2.52 -4.62
N PRO A 162 -12.45 2.14 -3.74
CA PRO A 162 -11.80 3.04 -2.80
C PRO A 162 -11.02 4.16 -3.51
N GLU A 163 -10.79 5.28 -2.84
CA GLU A 163 -9.95 6.38 -3.33
C GLU A 163 -8.46 6.09 -3.14
N ILE A 164 -8.13 5.34 -2.08
CA ILE A 164 -6.76 5.02 -1.69
C ILE A 164 -6.62 3.50 -1.55
N VAL A 165 -5.54 2.92 -2.06
CA VAL A 165 -5.23 1.50 -1.88
C VAL A 165 -3.87 1.35 -1.22
N LEU A 166 -3.85 0.62 -0.11
CA LEU A 166 -2.65 0.31 0.64
C LEU A 166 -2.17 -1.11 0.31
N PHE A 167 -0.88 -1.26 0.09
CA PHE A 167 -0.24 -2.54 -0.20
C PHE A 167 0.84 -2.81 0.86
N ASP A 168 0.67 -3.89 1.63
CA ASP A 168 1.67 -4.35 2.58
C ASP A 168 2.45 -5.51 1.97
N GLU A 169 3.68 -5.23 1.52
CA GLU A 169 4.61 -6.20 0.94
C GLU A 169 3.96 -7.05 -0.18
N PRO A 170 3.44 -6.44 -1.27
CA PRO A 170 2.61 -7.14 -2.27
C PRO A 170 3.34 -8.26 -3.00
N THR A 171 4.67 -8.18 -3.12
CA THR A 171 5.51 -9.16 -3.84
C THR A 171 6.24 -10.14 -2.91
N SER A 172 6.03 -10.03 -1.59
CA SER A 172 6.69 -10.92 -0.63
C SER A 172 6.35 -12.40 -0.88
N ALA A 173 7.35 -13.28 -0.67
CA ALA A 173 7.24 -14.73 -0.84
C ALA A 173 6.85 -15.20 -2.25
N LEU A 174 6.99 -14.33 -3.26
CA LEU A 174 6.82 -14.68 -4.67
C LEU A 174 8.19 -14.81 -5.36
N ASP A 175 8.24 -15.65 -6.41
CA ASP A 175 9.41 -15.68 -7.28
C ASP A 175 9.55 -14.38 -8.09
N PRO A 176 10.73 -14.05 -8.62
CA PRO A 176 10.98 -12.77 -9.31
C PRO A 176 10.06 -12.54 -10.53
N VAL A 177 9.71 -13.60 -11.27
CA VAL A 177 8.87 -13.46 -12.47
C VAL A 177 7.43 -13.11 -12.08
N ILE A 178 6.90 -13.77 -11.06
CA ILE A 178 5.56 -13.48 -10.53
C ILE A 178 5.55 -12.09 -9.86
N SER A 179 6.61 -11.72 -9.13
CA SER A 179 6.75 -10.38 -8.55
C SER A 179 6.60 -9.29 -9.60
N LEU A 180 7.30 -9.40 -10.73
CA LEU A 180 7.18 -8.48 -11.86
C LEU A 180 5.74 -8.37 -12.37
N THR A 181 5.01 -9.50 -12.47
CA THR A 181 3.60 -9.48 -12.94
C THR A 181 2.66 -8.78 -11.95
N ILE A 182 2.93 -8.87 -10.66
CA ILE A 182 2.15 -8.15 -9.62
C ILE A 182 2.46 -6.65 -9.64
N GLU A 183 3.73 -6.27 -9.80
CA GLU A 183 4.14 -4.87 -9.95
C GLU A 183 3.50 -4.22 -11.18
N ASP A 184 3.55 -4.89 -12.34
CA ASP A 184 2.89 -4.42 -13.56
C ASP A 184 1.39 -4.25 -13.34
N LEU A 185 0.73 -5.21 -12.69
CA LEU A 185 -0.68 -5.13 -12.36
C LEU A 185 -1.00 -3.93 -11.44
N ILE A 186 -0.15 -3.65 -10.44
CA ILE A 186 -0.29 -2.47 -9.57
C ILE A 186 -0.21 -1.20 -10.41
N LYS A 187 0.80 -1.06 -11.29
CA LYS A 187 0.97 0.13 -12.13
C LYS A 187 -0.17 0.28 -13.14
N GLU A 188 -0.58 -0.80 -13.80
CA GLU A 188 -1.68 -0.81 -14.76
C GLU A 188 -3.02 -0.42 -14.12
N THR A 189 -3.35 -1.04 -12.96
CA THR A 189 -4.60 -0.73 -12.26
C THR A 189 -4.60 0.70 -11.76
N GLN A 190 -3.49 1.22 -11.22
CA GLN A 190 -3.37 2.60 -10.81
C GLN A 190 -3.56 3.57 -11.99
N THR A 191 -2.88 3.31 -13.10
CA THR A 191 -2.96 4.17 -14.30
C THR A 191 -4.38 4.22 -14.86
N ARG A 192 -5.06 3.06 -14.90
CA ARG A 192 -6.44 2.93 -15.40
C ARG A 192 -7.46 3.57 -14.47
N LEU A 193 -7.34 3.32 -13.16
CA LEU A 193 -8.34 3.72 -12.17
C LEU A 193 -8.08 5.10 -11.58
N LYS A 194 -6.87 5.65 -11.76
CA LYS A 194 -6.45 6.96 -11.23
C LYS A 194 -6.55 7.08 -9.71
N LYS A 195 -6.46 5.95 -8.99
CA LYS A 195 -6.51 5.90 -7.52
C LYS A 195 -5.15 6.25 -6.92
N THR A 196 -5.14 6.63 -5.66
CA THR A 196 -3.91 6.88 -4.90
C THR A 196 -3.42 5.55 -4.30
N TYR A 197 -2.17 5.17 -4.58
CA TYR A 197 -1.60 3.92 -4.08
C TYR A 197 -0.45 4.20 -3.12
N VAL A 198 -0.47 3.52 -1.97
CA VAL A 198 0.63 3.53 -1.00
C VAL A 198 1.14 2.10 -0.86
N VAL A 199 2.39 1.88 -1.20
CA VAL A 199 3.01 0.56 -1.20
C VAL A 199 4.12 0.51 -0.16
N ILE A 200 4.04 -0.42 0.77
CA ILE A 200 5.14 -0.75 1.67
C ILE A 200 5.89 -1.93 1.09
N SER A 201 7.19 -1.80 0.92
CA SER A 201 8.02 -2.90 0.44
C SER A 201 9.47 -2.80 0.94
N HIS A 202 10.12 -3.96 0.99
CA HIS A 202 11.58 -4.09 1.10
C HIS A 202 12.23 -4.42 -0.26
N ASP A 203 11.44 -4.75 -1.29
CA ASP A 203 11.91 -4.93 -2.65
C ASP A 203 12.05 -3.57 -3.34
N ILE A 204 13.27 -3.05 -3.32
CA ILE A 204 13.56 -1.73 -3.86
C ILE A 204 13.53 -1.73 -5.39
N MET A 205 14.03 -2.80 -6.02
CA MET A 205 14.19 -2.84 -7.48
C MET A 205 12.85 -2.73 -8.20
N GLY A 206 11.91 -3.59 -7.84
CA GLY A 206 10.58 -3.60 -8.42
C GLY A 206 9.81 -2.34 -8.08
N MET A 207 9.91 -1.89 -6.84
CA MET A 207 9.17 -0.72 -6.38
C MET A 207 9.63 0.59 -7.04
N PHE A 208 10.93 0.78 -7.28
CA PHE A 208 11.42 1.94 -8.02
C PHE A 208 10.93 2.02 -9.46
N ARG A 209 10.55 0.87 -10.05
CA ARG A 209 10.01 0.78 -11.41
C ARG A 209 8.60 1.34 -11.52
N ILE A 210 7.78 1.15 -10.48
CA ILE A 210 6.36 1.53 -10.49
C ILE A 210 6.05 2.83 -9.73
N ALA A 211 6.95 3.27 -8.85
CA ALA A 211 6.74 4.42 -7.99
C ALA A 211 6.74 5.76 -8.75
N ASP A 212 5.83 6.64 -8.40
CA ASP A 212 5.91 8.06 -8.75
C ASP A 212 6.72 8.83 -7.69
N LYS A 213 6.58 8.45 -6.40
CA LYS A 213 7.35 8.95 -5.27
C LYS A 213 7.84 7.80 -4.38
N VAL A 214 8.99 8.01 -3.77
CA VAL A 214 9.59 7.07 -2.80
C VAL A 214 9.88 7.81 -1.51
N ALA A 215 9.41 7.25 -0.38
CA ALA A 215 9.73 7.70 0.96
C ALA A 215 10.62 6.65 1.63
N MET A 216 11.79 7.03 2.11
CA MET A 216 12.65 6.13 2.87
C MET A 216 12.48 6.34 4.37
N LEU A 217 11.95 5.31 5.04
CA LEU A 217 11.82 5.25 6.49
C LEU A 217 13.07 4.58 7.09
N TYR A 218 13.80 5.35 7.89
CA TYR A 218 15.00 4.90 8.58
C TYR A 218 15.00 5.41 10.02
N GLU A 219 15.19 4.50 10.98
CA GLU A 219 15.18 4.81 12.43
C GLU A 219 13.98 5.66 12.87
N GLY A 220 12.79 5.30 12.39
CA GLY A 220 11.54 5.97 12.73
C GLY A 220 11.35 7.34 12.09
N ARG A 221 12.15 7.75 11.10
CA ARG A 221 12.08 9.04 10.40
C ARG A 221 12.03 8.86 8.89
N ILE A 222 11.36 9.78 8.20
CA ILE A 222 11.51 9.89 6.75
C ILE A 222 12.81 10.66 6.47
N VAL A 223 13.82 9.94 5.97
CA VAL A 223 15.14 10.51 5.70
C VAL A 223 15.31 10.95 4.25
N ALA A 224 14.49 10.43 3.34
CA ALA A 224 14.43 10.87 1.95
C ALA A 224 13.00 10.75 1.43
N PHE A 225 12.57 11.71 0.60
CA PHE A 225 11.28 11.69 -0.10
C PHE A 225 11.42 12.43 -1.42
N GLY A 226 11.05 11.79 -2.51
CA GLY A 226 11.15 12.35 -3.86
C GLY A 226 10.82 11.32 -4.93
N THR A 227 11.11 11.64 -6.19
CA THR A 227 11.07 10.67 -7.29
C THR A 227 12.09 9.55 -7.07
N PRO A 228 11.92 8.37 -7.70
CA PRO A 228 12.92 7.32 -7.65
C PRO A 228 14.34 7.79 -8.01
N GLN A 229 14.46 8.71 -8.97
CA GLN A 229 15.74 9.28 -9.40
C GLN A 229 16.37 10.17 -8.32
N GLU A 230 15.58 11.04 -7.69
CA GLU A 230 16.04 11.92 -6.60
C GLU A 230 16.52 11.08 -5.39
N VAL A 231 15.76 10.04 -5.01
CA VAL A 231 16.16 9.17 -3.90
C VAL A 231 17.41 8.35 -4.25
N ARG A 232 17.54 7.85 -5.48
CA ARG A 232 18.77 7.18 -5.95
C ARG A 232 19.99 8.10 -5.96
N GLY A 233 19.81 9.35 -6.32
CA GLY A 233 20.89 10.35 -6.38
C GLY A 233 21.21 11.00 -5.05
N SER A 234 20.61 10.54 -3.95
CA SER A 234 20.84 11.14 -2.62
C SER A 234 22.21 10.76 -2.08
N ASP A 235 22.97 11.76 -1.61
CA ASP A 235 24.27 11.60 -0.95
C ASP A 235 24.15 11.31 0.57
N LEU A 236 22.91 11.22 1.09
CA LEU A 236 22.70 10.94 2.51
C LEU A 236 23.23 9.55 2.88
N PRO A 237 24.09 9.42 3.91
CA PRO A 237 24.69 8.14 4.29
C PRO A 237 23.67 7.01 4.50
N ALA A 238 22.56 7.31 5.21
CA ALA A 238 21.50 6.33 5.45
C ALA A 238 20.88 5.79 4.15
N VAL A 239 20.70 6.65 3.13
CA VAL A 239 20.15 6.26 1.82
C VAL A 239 21.18 5.44 1.05
N THR A 240 22.42 5.94 0.95
CA THR A 240 23.49 5.27 0.20
C THR A 240 23.84 3.89 0.77
N GLU A 241 23.93 3.75 2.09
CA GLU A 241 24.17 2.47 2.75
C GLU A 241 23.02 1.49 2.49
N PHE A 242 21.78 1.95 2.61
CA PHE A 242 20.60 1.12 2.37
C PHE A 242 20.55 0.64 0.92
N LEU A 243 20.78 1.53 -0.06
CA LEU A 243 20.76 1.20 -1.48
C LEU A 243 21.93 0.26 -1.86
N LYS A 244 23.13 0.43 -1.27
CA LYS A 244 24.26 -0.47 -1.44
C LYS A 244 23.98 -1.86 -0.89
N ALA A 245 23.39 -1.95 0.31
CA ALA A 245 23.06 -3.23 0.93
C ALA A 245 22.07 -4.06 0.11
N THR A 246 21.25 -3.43 -0.71
CA THR A 246 20.24 -4.06 -1.57
C THR A 246 20.75 -4.41 -2.98
N LYS A 247 22.07 -4.20 -3.25
CA LYS A 247 22.73 -4.56 -4.52
C LYS A 247 22.03 -4.03 -5.77
N ILE A 248 21.57 -2.79 -5.76
CA ILE A 248 20.93 -2.16 -6.92
C ILE A 248 21.96 -2.05 -8.05
N PRO A 249 21.73 -2.62 -9.26
CA PRO A 249 22.63 -2.47 -10.40
C PRO A 249 22.76 -0.98 -10.77
N GLY A 250 23.99 -0.52 -11.00
CA GLY A 250 24.29 0.86 -11.35
C GLY A 250 24.48 1.80 -10.15
N PHE A 251 24.34 1.33 -8.92
CA PHE A 251 24.75 2.05 -7.71
C PHE A 251 26.18 1.64 -7.30
N ALA A 252 27.13 1.84 -8.19
CA ALA A 252 28.54 1.86 -7.84
C ALA A 252 28.81 3.22 -7.20
N GLY A 253 28.92 3.25 -5.87
CA GLY A 253 29.40 4.43 -5.18
C GLY A 253 30.69 4.89 -5.83
N GLY A 254 30.74 6.13 -6.28
CA GLY A 254 31.95 6.71 -6.85
C GLY A 254 33.12 6.49 -5.91
N THR A 255 34.03 5.64 -6.34
CA THR A 255 35.41 5.61 -5.83
C THR A 255 36.16 6.65 -6.64
N SER A 256 36.38 7.78 -6.08
CA SER A 256 37.55 8.63 -6.42
C SER A 256 38.61 8.38 -5.38
#